data_e8c771f066e1392dfd111d08c736d68a
#
_entry.id   e8c771f066e1392dfd111d08c736d68a
#
_cell.length_a   1.000
_cell.length_b   1.000
_cell.length_c   1.000
_cell.angle_alpha   90.00
_cell.angle_beta   90.00
_cell.angle_gamma   90.00
#
_symmetry.space_group_name_H-M   'P 1'
#
loop_
_entity.id
_entity.type
_entity.pdbx_description
1 polymer ?
#
loop_
_entity_poly.entity_id
_entity_poly.type
_entity_poly.pdbx_seq_one_letter_code
_entity_poly.pdbx_strand_id
1 'polypeptide(L)'
;MLAPHFYHQVIRKTIISFGTLFNNMEVRTKTSAGTNLSVVKVPIAYGPVQKFLARLEQRPELRTEGAARTASSVDLPRMSFEMVGIQYDGSRKVSTMQTFKAVNTASGGLTKTFMPVPYNINIQLNVLAKLNEDALQIVEQILPYFQPSFNLTIDMLDVLGEKKDVPIVLELSLIHI
;
A
#
# COMPACT_ATOMS: atom_id res chain seq x y z
N MET A 1 -20.42 20.42 18.43
CA MET A 1 -19.59 19.70 19.44
C MET A 1 -19.21 18.36 18.84
N LEU A 2 -17.91 18.09 18.62
CA LEU A 2 -17.46 16.79 18.13
C LEU A 2 -17.67 15.73 19.22
N ALA A 3 -17.98 14.49 18.78
CA ALA A 3 -18.16 13.35 19.68
C ALA A 3 -16.91 13.08 20.54
N PRO A 4 -17.03 12.31 21.65
CA PRO A 4 -15.86 11.88 22.42
C PRO A 4 -14.87 11.16 21.50
N HIS A 5 -13.60 11.18 21.89
CA HIS A 5 -12.52 10.56 21.11
C HIS A 5 -12.84 9.10 20.78
N PHE A 6 -12.80 8.75 19.48
CA PHE A 6 -12.87 7.37 19.00
C PHE A 6 -11.81 7.14 17.91
N TYR A 7 -11.21 5.95 17.90
CA TYR A 7 -10.19 5.59 16.93
C TYR A 7 -10.23 4.09 16.61
N HIS A 8 -10.81 3.74 15.48
CA HIS A 8 -10.95 2.35 15.02
C HIS A 8 -9.82 1.89 14.07
N GLN A 9 -8.83 2.71 13.84
CA GLN A 9 -7.66 2.42 12.99
C GLN A 9 -8.00 2.02 11.53
N VAL A 10 -9.19 2.33 11.03
CA VAL A 10 -9.65 1.88 9.71
C VAL A 10 -8.70 2.35 8.60
N ILE A 11 -8.34 3.64 8.57
CA ILE A 11 -7.41 4.19 7.57
C ILE A 11 -6.03 3.53 7.69
N ARG A 12 -5.54 3.34 8.90
CA ARG A 12 -4.25 2.68 9.14
C ARG A 12 -4.26 1.24 8.63
N LYS A 13 -5.31 0.48 8.93
CA LYS A 13 -5.48 -0.90 8.45
C LYS A 13 -5.52 -0.96 6.93
N THR A 14 -6.24 -0.03 6.28
CA THR A 14 -6.30 0.07 4.82
C THR A 14 -4.93 0.32 4.20
N ILE A 15 -4.14 1.25 4.76
CA ILE A 15 -2.79 1.56 4.28
C ILE A 15 -1.86 0.35 4.46
N ILE A 16 -1.90 -0.32 5.60
CA ILE A 16 -1.08 -1.51 5.86
C ILE A 16 -1.45 -2.65 4.89
N SER A 17 -2.75 -2.91 4.71
CA SER A 17 -3.23 -3.96 3.81
C SER A 17 -2.84 -3.69 2.36
N PHE A 18 -2.88 -2.42 1.93
CA PHE A 18 -2.37 -2.02 0.61
C PHE A 18 -0.87 -2.29 0.47
N GLY A 19 -0.07 -1.95 1.47
CA GLY A 19 1.38 -2.21 1.45
C GLY A 19 1.71 -3.70 1.41
N THR A 20 0.93 -4.55 2.09
CA THR A 20 1.15 -6.01 2.08
C THR A 20 0.88 -6.64 0.73
N LEU A 21 -0.02 -6.06 -0.08
CA LEU A 21 -0.34 -6.55 -1.42
C LEU A 21 0.90 -6.62 -2.33
N PHE A 22 1.82 -5.66 -2.21
CA PHE A 22 3.01 -5.56 -3.06
C PHE A 22 4.30 -6.04 -2.38
N ASN A 23 4.22 -6.71 -1.25
CA ASN A 23 5.41 -7.07 -0.45
C ASN A 23 6.26 -8.21 -1.05
N ASN A 24 5.76 -8.93 -2.05
CA ASN A 24 6.43 -10.08 -2.65
C ASN A 24 6.89 -9.83 -4.10
N MET A 25 7.11 -8.57 -4.48
CA MET A 25 7.64 -8.24 -5.80
C MET A 25 9.12 -8.59 -5.90
N GLU A 26 9.51 -9.21 -7.02
CA GLU A 26 10.89 -9.65 -7.27
C GLU A 26 11.33 -9.21 -8.66
N VAL A 27 12.58 -8.81 -8.78
CA VAL A 27 13.23 -8.51 -10.06
C VAL A 27 14.29 -9.58 -10.32
N ARG A 28 14.30 -10.12 -11.53
CA ARG A 28 15.24 -11.15 -11.97
C ARG A 28 16.18 -10.60 -13.03
N THR A 29 17.45 -10.48 -12.69
CA THR A 29 18.50 -10.03 -13.62
C THR A 29 19.34 -11.20 -14.09
N LYS A 30 19.57 -11.28 -15.41
CA LYS A 30 20.52 -12.25 -15.99
C LYS A 30 21.93 -11.71 -15.82
N THR A 31 22.82 -12.47 -15.21
CA THR A 31 24.24 -12.15 -15.18
C THR A 31 24.86 -12.44 -16.54
N SER A 32 25.87 -11.67 -16.96
CA SER A 32 26.55 -11.77 -18.25
C SER A 32 27.11 -13.16 -18.59
N ALA A 33 27.22 -14.05 -17.61
CA ALA A 33 27.66 -15.44 -17.77
C ALA A 33 26.53 -16.43 -18.11
N GLY A 34 25.30 -15.96 -18.33
CA GLY A 34 24.18 -16.77 -18.85
C GLY A 34 23.57 -17.82 -17.93
N THR A 35 24.13 -18.08 -16.74
CA THR A 35 23.76 -19.24 -15.93
C THR A 35 23.18 -18.89 -14.55
N ASN A 36 23.39 -17.70 -14.03
CA ASN A 36 22.91 -17.31 -12.69
C ASN A 36 21.93 -16.16 -12.79
N LEU A 37 20.64 -16.45 -12.58
CA LEU A 37 19.60 -15.46 -12.34
C LEU A 37 19.80 -14.90 -10.92
N SER A 38 20.19 -13.65 -10.80
CA SER A 38 20.11 -12.93 -9.53
C SER A 38 18.66 -12.52 -9.30
N VAL A 39 18.07 -12.98 -8.20
CA VAL A 39 16.72 -12.61 -7.78
C VAL A 39 16.84 -11.56 -6.67
N VAL A 40 16.32 -10.37 -6.91
CA VAL A 40 16.32 -9.29 -5.94
C VAL A 40 14.89 -9.01 -5.51
N LYS A 41 14.61 -9.13 -4.21
CA LYS A 41 13.32 -8.74 -3.64
C LYS A 41 13.22 -7.23 -3.58
N VAL A 42 12.10 -6.68 -4.04
CA VAL A 42 11.83 -5.23 -4.07
C VAL A 42 11.16 -4.79 -2.76
N PRO A 43 11.86 -4.06 -1.88
CA PRO A 43 11.25 -3.58 -0.64
C PRO A 43 10.24 -2.48 -0.93
N ILE A 44 9.13 -2.49 -0.19
CA ILE A 44 8.11 -1.45 -0.23
C ILE A 44 8.08 -0.69 1.09
N ALA A 45 7.89 0.63 1.04
CA ALA A 45 7.79 1.46 2.23
C ALA A 45 6.75 2.56 2.06
N TYR A 46 6.09 2.93 3.17
CA TYR A 46 5.16 4.06 3.20
C TYR A 46 5.93 5.38 3.31
N GLY A 47 5.66 6.29 2.39
CA GLY A 47 6.19 7.65 2.39
C GLY A 47 6.38 8.23 1.00
N PRO A 48 6.49 9.56 0.91
CA PRO A 48 6.69 10.27 -0.35
C PRO A 48 8.04 9.92 -1.00
N VAL A 49 8.05 9.90 -2.33
CA VAL A 49 9.25 9.61 -3.14
C VAL A 49 10.40 10.53 -2.77
N GLN A 50 10.14 11.81 -2.56
CA GLN A 50 11.14 12.83 -2.25
C GLN A 50 11.95 12.49 -0.98
N LYS A 51 11.32 11.85 0.00
CA LYS A 51 12.02 11.40 1.22
C LYS A 51 13.09 10.34 0.92
N PHE A 52 12.81 9.46 -0.04
CA PHE A 52 13.76 8.42 -0.45
C PHE A 52 14.85 8.99 -1.34
N LEU A 53 14.51 9.90 -2.26
CA LEU A 53 15.49 10.60 -3.10
C LEU A 53 16.45 11.45 -2.25
N ALA A 54 15.94 12.22 -1.31
CA ALA A 54 16.80 12.99 -0.38
C ALA A 54 17.77 12.11 0.41
N ARG A 55 17.37 10.90 0.79
CA ARG A 55 18.27 9.94 1.45
C ARG A 55 19.35 9.39 0.51
N LEU A 56 19.05 9.22 -0.78
CA LEU A 56 20.02 8.82 -1.78
C LEU A 56 21.06 9.93 -2.02
N GLU A 57 20.61 11.19 -2.05
CA GLU A 57 21.47 12.36 -2.26
C GLU A 57 22.38 12.66 -1.06
N GLN A 58 21.88 12.48 0.18
CA GLN A 58 22.62 12.78 1.41
C GLN A 58 23.78 11.82 1.71
N ARG A 59 23.93 10.73 0.95
CA ARG A 59 24.99 9.72 1.20
C ARG A 59 25.79 9.35 -0.05
N PRO A 60 26.54 10.30 -0.64
CA PRO A 60 27.46 9.98 -1.73
C PRO A 60 28.62 9.07 -1.30
N GLU A 61 28.97 9.06 0.01
CA GLU A 61 30.15 8.35 0.53
C GLU A 61 30.01 6.83 0.61
N LEU A 62 28.79 6.28 0.50
CA LEU A 62 28.56 4.82 0.47
C LEU A 62 28.90 4.16 -0.89
N ARG A 63 29.44 4.92 -1.84
CA ARG A 63 29.97 4.41 -3.11
C ARG A 63 31.39 3.85 -3.01
N THR A 64 32.03 3.96 -1.88
CA THR A 64 33.39 3.44 -1.70
C THR A 64 33.33 1.94 -1.45
N GLU A 65 33.84 1.18 -2.40
CA GLU A 65 34.02 -0.27 -2.30
C GLU A 65 34.85 -0.58 -1.04
N GLY A 66 34.28 -1.31 -0.10
CA GLY A 66 34.97 -1.79 1.09
C GLY A 66 34.38 -1.41 2.45
N ALA A 67 33.45 -0.47 2.53
CA ALA A 67 32.77 -0.20 3.80
C ALA A 67 31.71 -1.28 4.08
N ALA A 68 31.79 -1.87 5.27
CA ALA A 68 30.83 -2.84 5.77
C ALA A 68 29.39 -2.32 5.51
N ARG A 69 28.55 -3.14 4.88
CA ARG A 69 27.15 -2.86 4.60
C ARG A 69 26.41 -2.53 5.89
N THR A 70 26.51 -1.28 6.33
CA THR A 70 25.67 -0.79 7.41
C THR A 70 24.24 -0.66 6.90
N ALA A 71 23.28 -1.16 7.66
CA ALA A 71 21.87 -1.41 7.34
C ALA A 71 21.00 -0.19 6.92
N SER A 72 21.59 0.86 6.35
CA SER A 72 20.91 2.09 5.97
C SER A 72 21.19 2.56 4.53
N SER A 73 21.79 1.70 3.67
CA SER A 73 21.86 1.96 2.23
C SER A 73 20.46 1.80 1.63
N VAL A 74 20.03 2.80 0.86
CA VAL A 74 18.79 2.69 0.08
C VAL A 74 19.14 1.90 -1.19
N ASP A 75 18.89 0.59 -1.15
CA ASP A 75 19.10 -0.26 -2.32
C ASP A 75 17.96 -0.07 -3.32
N LEU A 76 18.30 0.01 -4.61
CA LEU A 76 17.38 -0.01 -5.75
C LEU A 76 17.43 -1.41 -6.38
N PRO A 77 16.30 -1.94 -6.92
CA PRO A 77 14.97 -1.34 -7.03
C PRO A 77 14.19 -1.29 -5.72
N ARG A 78 13.29 -0.32 -5.59
CA ARG A 78 12.47 -0.09 -4.41
C ARG A 78 11.11 0.48 -4.79
N MET A 79 10.09 0.18 -3.99
CA MET A 79 8.77 0.81 -4.11
C MET A 79 8.48 1.71 -2.91
N SER A 80 7.77 2.80 -3.17
CA SER A 80 7.19 3.65 -2.13
C SER A 80 5.73 3.93 -2.45
N PHE A 81 4.92 4.10 -1.43
CA PHE A 81 3.54 4.49 -1.62
C PHE A 81 3.12 5.52 -0.56
N GLU A 82 2.21 6.39 -0.95
CA GLU A 82 1.68 7.42 -0.07
C GLU A 82 0.20 7.66 -0.33
N MET A 83 -0.52 8.08 0.70
CA MET A 83 -1.89 8.54 0.59
C MET A 83 -1.87 10.00 0.14
N VAL A 84 -2.38 10.27 -1.07
CA VAL A 84 -2.39 11.62 -1.66
C VAL A 84 -3.65 12.39 -1.26
N GLY A 85 -4.79 11.69 -1.11
CA GLY A 85 -6.04 12.35 -0.78
C GLY A 85 -7.13 11.41 -0.30
N ILE A 86 -8.14 12.02 0.33
CA ILE A 86 -9.38 11.36 0.74
C ILE A 86 -10.55 12.17 0.20
N GLN A 87 -11.46 11.53 -0.53
CA GLN A 87 -12.62 12.15 -1.12
C GLN A 87 -13.91 11.47 -0.67
N TYR A 88 -14.92 12.25 -0.30
CA TYR A 88 -16.25 11.73 0.00
C TYR A 88 -16.94 11.23 -1.27
N ASP A 89 -17.49 10.02 -1.22
CA ASP A 89 -18.26 9.44 -2.32
C ASP A 89 -19.75 9.63 -2.12
N GLY A 90 -20.29 10.67 -2.78
CA GLY A 90 -21.71 11.00 -2.72
C GLY A 90 -22.62 9.99 -3.42
N SER A 91 -22.09 9.19 -4.36
CA SER A 91 -22.87 8.19 -5.10
C SER A 91 -23.25 7.00 -4.22
N ARG A 92 -22.41 6.65 -3.26
CA ARG A 92 -22.62 5.56 -2.29
C ARG A 92 -23.16 6.05 -0.94
N LYS A 93 -23.76 7.24 -0.90
CA LYS A 93 -24.30 7.83 0.33
C LYS A 93 -25.37 6.93 0.93
N VAL A 94 -25.19 6.55 2.19
CA VAL A 94 -26.17 5.83 3.00
C VAL A 94 -26.90 6.80 3.93
N SER A 95 -28.16 6.48 4.26
CA SER A 95 -28.92 7.28 5.22
C SER A 95 -28.22 7.31 6.60
N THR A 96 -28.14 8.51 7.19
CA THR A 96 -27.55 8.72 8.53
C THR A 96 -28.32 8.00 9.64
N MET A 97 -29.58 7.63 9.40
CA MET A 97 -30.43 6.92 10.34
C MET A 97 -30.24 5.40 10.29
N GLN A 98 -29.58 4.91 9.24
CA GLN A 98 -29.36 3.46 9.05
C GLN A 98 -28.29 2.95 10.00
N THR A 99 -28.62 1.86 10.68
CA THR A 99 -27.72 1.25 11.66
C THR A 99 -27.54 -0.22 11.37
N PHE A 100 -26.32 -0.68 11.60
CA PHE A 100 -25.93 -2.08 11.57
C PHE A 100 -26.01 -2.67 12.98
N LYS A 101 -26.57 -3.87 13.11
CA LYS A 101 -26.66 -4.58 14.38
C LYS A 101 -25.90 -5.89 14.27
N ALA A 102 -24.97 -6.14 15.16
CA ALA A 102 -24.25 -7.40 15.25
C ALA A 102 -24.33 -7.95 16.69
N VAL A 103 -24.34 -9.28 16.78
CA VAL A 103 -24.24 -9.96 18.07
C VAL A 103 -22.76 -10.01 18.45
N ASN A 104 -22.42 -9.44 19.59
CA ASN A 104 -21.07 -9.53 20.10
C ASN A 104 -20.84 -10.95 20.63
N THR A 105 -19.94 -11.68 19.95
CA THR A 105 -19.65 -13.09 20.29
C THR A 105 -19.03 -13.27 21.67
N ALA A 106 -18.37 -12.22 22.20
CA ALA A 106 -17.71 -12.28 23.50
C ALA A 106 -18.66 -12.01 24.67
N SER A 107 -19.67 -11.15 24.49
CA SER A 107 -20.59 -10.75 25.57
C SER A 107 -22.03 -11.24 25.40
N GLY A 108 -22.37 -11.85 24.24
CA GLY A 108 -23.74 -12.25 23.89
C GLY A 108 -24.73 -11.09 23.71
N GLY A 109 -24.25 -9.85 23.84
CA GLY A 109 -25.05 -8.64 23.72
C GLY A 109 -25.21 -8.17 22.27
N LEU A 110 -26.33 -7.47 22.00
CA LEU A 110 -26.56 -6.81 20.72
C LEU A 110 -25.81 -5.48 20.67
N THR A 111 -24.80 -5.38 19.80
CA THR A 111 -24.07 -4.12 19.55
C THR A 111 -24.66 -3.45 18.31
N LYS A 112 -25.02 -2.16 18.47
CA LYS A 112 -25.54 -1.31 17.41
C LYS A 112 -24.48 -0.30 16.98
N THR A 113 -24.19 -0.23 15.69
CA THR A 113 -23.30 0.79 15.13
C THR A 113 -23.96 1.47 13.94
N PHE A 114 -23.53 2.70 13.65
CA PHE A 114 -23.98 3.43 12.45
C PHE A 114 -23.30 2.85 11.21
N MET A 115 -23.98 2.97 10.06
CA MET A 115 -23.41 2.58 8.78
C MET A 115 -22.15 3.41 8.47
N PRO A 116 -21.10 2.80 7.93
CA PRO A 116 -19.88 3.51 7.58
C PRO A 116 -20.12 4.53 6.48
N VAL A 117 -19.47 5.67 6.58
CA VAL A 117 -19.50 6.72 5.56
C VAL A 117 -18.55 6.35 4.42
N PRO A 118 -18.99 6.42 3.15
CA PRO A 118 -18.15 6.05 2.00
C PRO A 118 -17.15 7.17 1.67
N TYR A 119 -15.88 6.81 1.63
CA TYR A 119 -14.78 7.65 1.18
C TYR A 119 -13.91 6.90 0.18
N ASN A 120 -13.47 7.60 -0.86
CA ASN A 120 -12.43 7.13 -1.75
C ASN A 120 -11.08 7.62 -1.24
N ILE A 121 -10.11 6.71 -1.14
CA ILE A 121 -8.75 7.00 -0.71
C ILE A 121 -7.84 6.89 -1.93
N ASN A 122 -7.21 7.99 -2.32
CA ASN A 122 -6.27 8.01 -3.43
C ASN A 122 -4.88 7.69 -2.91
N ILE A 123 -4.31 6.61 -3.40
CA ILE A 123 -2.97 6.14 -3.06
C ILE A 123 -2.10 6.20 -4.31
N GLN A 124 -0.94 6.80 -4.19
CA GLN A 124 0.07 6.83 -5.23
C GLN A 124 1.14 5.79 -4.92
N LEU A 125 1.36 4.86 -5.86
CA LEU A 125 2.44 3.87 -5.80
C LEU A 125 3.55 4.31 -6.74
N ASN A 126 4.79 4.37 -6.25
CA ASN A 126 5.95 4.80 -7.00
C ASN A 126 7.00 3.68 -7.02
N VAL A 127 7.53 3.41 -8.20
CA VAL A 127 8.60 2.44 -8.43
C VAL A 127 9.89 3.20 -8.71
N LEU A 128 10.93 2.94 -7.92
CA LEU A 128 12.26 3.52 -8.04
C LEU A 128 13.21 2.41 -8.48
N ALA A 129 13.76 2.52 -9.67
CA ALA A 129 14.72 1.57 -10.22
C ALA A 129 15.88 2.31 -10.87
N LYS A 130 17.04 1.65 -10.95
CA LYS A 130 18.21 2.18 -11.65
C LYS A 130 18.14 1.88 -13.15
N LEU A 131 17.59 0.72 -13.50
CA LEU A 131 17.43 0.25 -14.86
C LEU A 131 15.95 0.27 -15.25
N ASN A 132 15.67 0.70 -16.45
CA ASN A 132 14.31 0.69 -17.00
C ASN A 132 13.69 -0.71 -17.07
N GLU A 133 14.51 -1.70 -17.40
CA GLU A 133 14.09 -3.10 -17.46
C GLU A 133 13.55 -3.60 -16.12
N ASP A 134 14.21 -3.23 -15.01
CA ASP A 134 13.76 -3.58 -13.65
C ASP A 134 12.40 -2.93 -13.32
N ALA A 135 12.22 -1.66 -13.72
CA ALA A 135 10.96 -0.96 -13.53
C ALA A 135 9.81 -1.61 -14.33
N LEU A 136 10.06 -1.97 -15.59
CA LEU A 136 9.08 -2.64 -16.43
C LEU A 136 8.70 -4.02 -15.89
N GLN A 137 9.67 -4.81 -15.42
CA GLN A 137 9.39 -6.10 -14.78
C GLN A 137 8.46 -5.96 -13.56
N ILE A 138 8.64 -4.92 -12.74
CA ILE A 138 7.76 -4.67 -11.59
C ILE A 138 6.36 -4.29 -12.06
N VAL A 139 6.24 -3.39 -13.04
CA VAL A 139 4.95 -2.95 -13.59
C VAL A 139 4.18 -4.12 -14.22
N GLU A 140 4.86 -4.97 -14.99
CA GLU A 140 4.27 -6.17 -15.59
C GLU A 140 3.78 -7.19 -14.56
N GLN A 141 4.36 -7.23 -13.36
CA GLN A 141 3.85 -8.07 -12.28
C GLN A 141 2.61 -7.48 -11.61
N ILE A 142 2.45 -6.15 -11.62
CA ILE A 142 1.33 -5.46 -10.96
C ILE A 142 0.08 -5.45 -11.84
N LEU A 143 0.21 -5.10 -13.12
CA LEU A 143 -0.91 -4.86 -14.03
C LEU A 143 -1.92 -6.01 -14.14
N PRO A 144 -1.53 -7.30 -14.19
CA PRO A 144 -2.47 -8.41 -14.34
C PRO A 144 -3.46 -8.58 -13.19
N TYR A 145 -3.12 -8.06 -11.99
CA TYR A 145 -4.02 -8.13 -10.83
C TYR A 145 -5.19 -7.14 -10.92
N PHE A 146 -5.08 -6.09 -11.76
CA PHE A 146 -6.09 -5.05 -11.90
C PHE A 146 -6.90 -5.23 -13.20
N GLN A 147 -8.00 -6.01 -13.13
CA GLN A 147 -8.89 -6.29 -14.26
C GLN A 147 -10.37 -5.96 -13.94
N PRO A 148 -10.77 -4.73 -13.95
CA PRO A 148 -10.15 -3.44 -13.72
C PRO A 148 -9.90 -3.17 -12.23
N SER A 149 -10.43 -3.99 -11.33
CA SER A 149 -10.34 -3.82 -9.87
C SER A 149 -9.81 -5.08 -9.18
N PHE A 150 -9.12 -4.87 -8.09
CA PHE A 150 -8.71 -5.91 -7.15
C PHE A 150 -9.45 -5.71 -5.82
N ASN A 151 -10.08 -6.77 -5.30
CA ASN A 151 -10.80 -6.69 -4.02
C ASN A 151 -9.88 -7.08 -2.87
N LEU A 152 -9.74 -6.18 -1.91
CA LEU A 152 -8.97 -6.38 -0.70
C LEU A 152 -9.89 -6.49 0.51
N THR A 153 -9.89 -7.63 1.19
CA THR A 153 -10.69 -7.84 2.40
C THR A 153 -9.99 -7.21 3.61
N ILE A 154 -10.66 -6.27 4.26
CA ILE A 154 -10.13 -5.54 5.44
C ILE A 154 -11.06 -5.76 6.63
N ASP A 155 -10.47 -6.04 7.80
CA ASP A 155 -11.20 -6.08 9.06
C ASP A 155 -11.48 -4.65 9.54
N MET A 156 -12.72 -4.19 9.36
CA MET A 156 -13.12 -2.81 9.66
C MET A 156 -13.26 -2.58 11.17
N LEU A 157 -13.96 -3.47 11.85
CA LEU A 157 -14.27 -3.36 13.28
C LEU A 157 -13.96 -4.68 13.99
N ASP A 158 -12.86 -4.71 14.72
CA ASP A 158 -12.41 -5.92 15.46
C ASP A 158 -13.47 -6.39 16.47
N VAL A 159 -14.21 -5.45 17.06
CA VAL A 159 -15.25 -5.73 18.07
C VAL A 159 -16.45 -6.50 17.48
N LEU A 160 -16.74 -6.31 16.21
CA LEU A 160 -17.88 -6.93 15.52
C LEU A 160 -17.47 -8.08 14.60
N GLY A 161 -16.16 -8.29 14.38
CA GLY A 161 -15.63 -9.29 13.44
C GLY A 161 -16.07 -9.04 11.98
N GLU A 162 -16.45 -7.80 11.66
CA GLU A 162 -16.95 -7.46 10.33
C GLU A 162 -15.79 -7.25 9.36
N LYS A 163 -15.75 -8.13 8.36
CA LYS A 163 -14.84 -8.02 7.22
C LYS A 163 -15.55 -7.34 6.06
N LYS A 164 -14.87 -6.41 5.42
CA LYS A 164 -15.41 -5.71 4.25
C LYS A 164 -14.44 -5.76 3.09
N ASP A 165 -14.96 -6.07 1.92
CA ASP A 165 -14.19 -6.03 0.69
C ASP A 165 -14.13 -4.60 0.17
N VAL A 166 -12.91 -4.10 0.00
CA VAL A 166 -12.62 -2.77 -0.53
C VAL A 166 -12.06 -2.95 -1.93
N PRO A 167 -12.76 -2.47 -2.97
CA PRO A 167 -12.23 -2.52 -4.32
C PRO A 167 -11.11 -1.49 -4.49
N ILE A 168 -9.99 -1.94 -5.05
CA ILE A 168 -8.88 -1.09 -5.45
C ILE A 168 -8.89 -1.03 -6.97
N VAL A 169 -9.00 0.18 -7.52
CA VAL A 169 -9.04 0.42 -8.96
C VAL A 169 -7.76 1.15 -9.37
N LEU A 170 -7.16 0.72 -10.46
CA LEU A 170 -6.02 1.42 -11.06
C LEU A 170 -6.55 2.53 -11.99
N GLU A 171 -6.39 3.80 -11.59
CA GLU A 171 -6.90 4.94 -12.36
C GLU A 171 -5.90 5.42 -13.41
N LEU A 172 -4.63 5.57 -13.04
CA LEU A 172 -3.59 6.12 -13.90
C LEU A 172 -2.24 5.49 -13.64
N SER A 173 -1.55 5.08 -14.70
CA SER A 173 -0.16 4.63 -14.64
C SER A 173 0.72 5.61 -15.45
N LEU A 174 1.62 6.32 -14.77
CA LEU A 174 2.62 7.18 -15.37
C LEU A 174 4.00 6.52 -15.21
N ILE A 175 4.67 6.29 -16.34
CA ILE A 175 6.04 5.81 -16.37
C ILE A 175 6.92 7.00 -16.72
N HIS A 176 7.72 7.49 -15.77
CA HIS A 176 8.78 8.45 -16.00
C HIS A 176 10.09 7.70 -16.26
N ILE A 177 10.61 7.89 -17.43
CA ILE A 177 11.90 7.35 -17.90
C ILE A 177 12.98 8.40 -17.69
#